data_2f60d13ea3685c08b39e93948d226143
#
_entry.id   2f60d13ea3685c08b39e93948d226143
#
_cell.length_a   1.000
_cell.length_b   1.000
_cell.length_c   1.000
_cell.angle_alpha   90.00
_cell.angle_beta   90.00
_cell.angle_gamma   90.00
#
_symmetry.space_group_name_H-M   'P 1'
#
loop_
_entity.id
_entity.type
_entity.pdbx_description
1 polymer ?
#
loop_
_entity_poly.entity_id
_entity_poly.type
_entity_poly.pdbx_seq_one_letter_code
_entity_poly.pdbx_strand_id
1 'polypeptide(L)'
;MQLFYNKDLVADTKEIRFDKIESRHIVKVLRKKIGDILHITNGEGLLFIAEISVASDKNCVARIIEAQTQEKHWKYNLHVAIAPTKSMDRLEWFLEKATEIGIDEITPIITDNSERKMVKMERIEKIVISAAKQSLKYHFPKINDAIKFKDLINESFMGNKCIAHCYAEIEKQALKSIALKDNILILIGPEGDFSLNEVESSLANGFTSISLGESRLRTETAGIAAVHAVSLLHQ
;
A
#
# COMPACT_ATOMS: atom_id res chain seq x y z
N MET A 1 -20.29 3.39 7.10
CA MET A 1 -19.41 3.55 8.28
C MET A 1 -18.29 4.49 7.88
N GLN A 2 -17.88 5.42 8.76
CA GLN A 2 -16.69 6.29 8.56
C GLN A 2 -15.58 5.75 9.45
N LEU A 3 -14.41 5.49 8.86
CA LEU A 3 -13.23 5.01 9.59
C LEU A 3 -12.26 6.17 9.84
N PHE A 4 -11.82 6.32 11.09
CA PHE A 4 -10.75 7.23 11.50
C PHE A 4 -9.45 6.44 11.71
N TYR A 5 -8.33 7.15 11.75
CA TYR A 5 -7.02 6.55 11.93
C TYR A 5 -6.21 7.28 12.98
N ASN A 6 -5.60 6.52 13.87
CA ASN A 6 -4.58 7.00 14.78
C ASN A 6 -3.60 5.87 15.11
N LYS A 7 -2.36 6.02 14.65
CA LYS A 7 -1.30 5.02 14.78
C LYS A 7 -0.88 4.72 16.22
N ASP A 8 -1.13 5.67 17.15
CA ASP A 8 -0.64 5.57 18.53
C ASP A 8 -1.61 4.80 19.45
N LEU A 9 -2.75 4.32 18.90
CA LEU A 9 -3.71 3.54 19.68
C LEU A 9 -3.23 2.11 19.88
N VAL A 10 -3.28 1.66 21.13
CA VAL A 10 -2.99 0.29 21.56
C VAL A 10 -4.22 -0.32 22.26
N ALA A 11 -4.29 -1.65 22.39
CA ALA A 11 -5.48 -2.35 22.84
C ALA A 11 -6.05 -1.89 24.21
N ASP A 12 -5.22 -1.38 25.09
CA ASP A 12 -5.61 -0.89 26.42
C ASP A 12 -5.87 0.62 26.49
N THR A 13 -5.79 1.36 25.37
CA THR A 13 -6.12 2.78 25.29
C THR A 13 -7.55 3.02 25.77
N LYS A 14 -7.72 4.02 26.65
CA LYS A 14 -9.04 4.36 27.22
C LYS A 14 -9.69 5.57 26.59
N GLU A 15 -8.91 6.50 26.08
CA GLU A 15 -9.38 7.77 25.53
C GLU A 15 -8.52 8.17 24.33
N ILE A 16 -9.14 8.80 23.34
CA ILE A 16 -8.46 9.44 22.21
C ILE A 16 -8.82 10.92 22.17
N ARG A 17 -7.81 11.75 21.88
CA ARG A 17 -7.96 13.17 21.59
C ARG A 17 -7.58 13.41 20.13
N PHE A 18 -8.51 13.98 19.39
CA PHE A 18 -8.28 14.32 18.00
C PHE A 18 -7.62 15.68 17.88
N ASP A 19 -6.76 15.84 16.90
CA ASP A 19 -6.20 17.13 16.55
C ASP A 19 -7.29 18.11 16.06
N LYS A 20 -6.91 19.36 15.83
CA LYS A 20 -7.85 20.41 15.40
C LYS A 20 -8.50 20.11 14.05
N ILE A 21 -7.78 19.46 13.13
CA ILE A 21 -8.29 19.19 11.77
C ILE A 21 -9.34 18.09 11.82
N GLU A 22 -9.01 16.95 12.47
CA GLU A 22 -9.97 15.84 12.64
C GLU A 22 -11.13 16.24 13.56
N SER A 23 -10.89 17.01 14.63
CA SER A 23 -11.96 17.52 15.50
C SER A 23 -12.97 18.33 14.72
N ARG A 24 -12.50 19.25 13.87
CA ARG A 24 -13.36 20.05 13.00
C ARG A 24 -14.12 19.19 12.00
N HIS A 25 -13.47 18.18 11.43
CA HIS A 25 -14.10 17.22 10.52
C HIS A 25 -15.24 16.46 11.23
N ILE A 26 -14.96 15.90 12.42
CA ILE A 26 -15.96 15.16 13.22
C ILE A 26 -17.16 16.04 13.56
N VAL A 27 -16.91 17.23 14.14
CA VAL A 27 -17.97 18.05 14.74
C VAL A 27 -18.68 18.94 13.70
N LYS A 28 -17.97 19.54 12.74
CA LYS A 28 -18.54 20.50 11.78
C LYS A 28 -18.97 19.86 10.47
N VAL A 29 -18.15 18.94 9.92
CA VAL A 29 -18.43 18.30 8.64
C VAL A 29 -19.40 17.14 8.84
N LEU A 30 -19.06 16.20 9.72
CA LEU A 30 -19.89 15.03 10.01
C LEU A 30 -21.01 15.32 11.02
N ARG A 31 -20.99 16.48 11.67
CA ARG A 31 -21.99 16.96 12.63
C ARG A 31 -22.24 16.00 13.80
N LYS A 32 -21.19 15.30 14.20
CA LYS A 32 -21.23 14.38 15.32
C LYS A 32 -21.36 15.13 16.65
N LYS A 33 -22.04 14.49 17.62
CA LYS A 33 -22.36 15.04 18.94
C LYS A 33 -21.82 14.13 20.04
N ILE A 34 -21.88 14.60 21.28
CA ILE A 34 -21.61 13.80 22.46
C ILE A 34 -22.55 12.58 22.45
N GLY A 35 -22.00 11.41 22.75
CA GLY A 35 -22.69 10.11 22.69
C GLY A 35 -22.65 9.41 21.33
N ASP A 36 -22.24 10.10 20.25
CA ASP A 36 -22.10 9.47 18.93
C ASP A 36 -20.88 8.55 18.90
N ILE A 37 -21.04 7.46 18.13
CA ILE A 37 -19.99 6.46 17.96
C ILE A 37 -19.05 6.80 16.80
N LEU A 38 -17.76 6.62 17.05
CA LEU A 38 -16.68 6.67 16.08
C LEU A 38 -16.04 5.28 15.93
N HIS A 39 -15.62 4.94 14.73
CA HIS A 39 -14.83 3.76 14.43
C HIS A 39 -13.41 4.21 14.06
N ILE A 40 -12.41 3.72 14.76
CA ILE A 40 -11.03 4.18 14.64
C ILE A 40 -10.14 2.95 14.48
N THR A 41 -9.16 3.00 13.59
CA THR A 41 -8.14 1.94 13.48
C THR A 41 -6.76 2.49 13.78
N ASN A 42 -5.86 1.61 14.24
CA ASN A 42 -4.43 1.92 14.32
C ASN A 42 -3.66 1.54 13.04
N GLY A 43 -4.34 0.92 12.06
CA GLY A 43 -3.71 0.43 10.83
C GLY A 43 -2.92 -0.88 10.97
N GLU A 44 -2.88 -1.44 12.17
CA GLU A 44 -2.17 -2.69 12.52
C GLU A 44 -3.13 -3.80 12.96
N GLY A 45 -4.38 -3.76 12.45
CA GLY A 45 -5.38 -4.78 12.70
C GLY A 45 -6.26 -4.56 13.93
N LEU A 46 -6.22 -3.40 14.58
CA LEU A 46 -7.15 -3.06 15.65
C LEU A 46 -8.24 -2.10 15.17
N LEU A 47 -9.48 -2.41 15.50
CA LEU A 47 -10.65 -1.55 15.39
C LEU A 47 -11.09 -1.12 16.77
N PHE A 48 -11.17 0.17 17.01
CA PHE A 48 -11.69 0.77 18.24
C PHE A 48 -13.07 1.35 17.98
N ILE A 49 -13.99 1.00 18.86
CA ILE A 49 -15.32 1.61 18.96
C ILE A 49 -15.25 2.63 20.09
N ALA A 50 -15.48 3.90 19.78
CA ALA A 50 -15.34 4.99 20.73
C ALA A 50 -16.58 5.88 20.75
N GLU A 51 -16.96 6.35 21.94
CA GLU A 51 -18.07 7.27 22.16
C GLU A 51 -17.54 8.68 22.40
N ILE A 52 -18.06 9.67 21.69
CA ILE A 52 -17.67 11.07 21.88
C ILE A 52 -18.06 11.54 23.26
N SER A 53 -17.08 11.93 24.07
CA SER A 53 -17.27 12.52 25.42
C SER A 53 -17.21 14.06 25.39
N VAL A 54 -16.43 14.64 24.45
CA VAL A 54 -16.34 16.10 24.24
C VAL A 54 -16.45 16.42 22.75
N ALA A 55 -17.52 17.07 22.33
CA ALA A 55 -17.77 17.49 20.94
C ALA A 55 -17.32 18.94 20.72
N SER A 56 -16.01 19.18 20.73
CA SER A 56 -15.40 20.49 20.42
C SER A 56 -14.73 20.45 19.04
N ASP A 57 -14.94 21.49 18.23
CA ASP A 57 -14.32 21.61 16.90
C ASP A 57 -12.81 21.92 16.95
N LYS A 58 -12.28 22.16 18.14
CA LYS A 58 -10.83 22.38 18.39
C LYS A 58 -10.16 21.19 19.07
N ASN A 59 -10.90 20.42 19.84
CA ASN A 59 -10.39 19.31 20.65
C ASN A 59 -11.54 18.34 20.94
N CYS A 60 -11.86 17.48 19.97
CA CYS A 60 -12.82 16.40 20.15
C CYS A 60 -12.17 15.27 20.93
N VAL A 61 -12.88 14.74 21.92
CA VAL A 61 -12.43 13.63 22.74
C VAL A 61 -13.45 12.51 22.67
N ALA A 62 -12.96 11.27 22.55
CA ALA A 62 -13.80 10.08 22.60
C ALA A 62 -13.21 9.03 23.54
N ARG A 63 -14.09 8.40 24.33
CA ARG A 63 -13.75 7.30 25.21
C ARG A 63 -13.84 5.99 24.43
N ILE A 64 -12.83 5.16 24.50
CA ILE A 64 -12.84 3.83 23.90
C ILE A 64 -13.80 2.93 24.70
N ILE A 65 -14.79 2.36 24.02
CA ILE A 65 -15.75 1.41 24.56
C ILE A 65 -15.23 0.00 24.39
N GLU A 66 -14.67 -0.29 23.20
CA GLU A 66 -14.24 -1.62 22.80
C GLU A 66 -13.05 -1.54 21.85
N ALA A 67 -12.15 -2.51 21.95
CA ALA A 67 -11.08 -2.75 21.00
C ALA A 67 -11.21 -4.18 20.46
N GLN A 68 -11.29 -4.30 19.14
CA GLN A 68 -11.49 -5.57 18.43
C GLN A 68 -10.29 -5.84 17.53
N THR A 69 -9.75 -7.06 17.59
CA THR A 69 -8.78 -7.52 16.58
C THR A 69 -9.50 -7.86 15.28
N GLN A 70 -9.01 -7.36 14.20
CA GLN A 70 -9.53 -7.61 12.84
C GLN A 70 -8.52 -8.43 12.07
N GLU A 71 -8.98 -9.51 11.45
CA GLU A 71 -8.12 -10.27 10.55
C GLU A 71 -7.93 -9.55 9.21
N LYS A 72 -6.80 -9.82 8.57
CA LYS A 72 -6.53 -9.35 7.22
C LYS A 72 -7.45 -10.06 6.23
N HIS A 73 -8.08 -9.31 5.31
CA HIS A 73 -9.02 -9.87 4.34
C HIS A 73 -8.39 -10.77 3.27
N TRP A 74 -7.06 -10.78 3.16
CA TRP A 74 -6.32 -11.61 2.21
C TRP A 74 -5.24 -12.41 2.94
N LYS A 75 -4.86 -13.57 2.37
CA LYS A 75 -3.96 -14.55 3.01
C LYS A 75 -2.54 -14.55 2.45
N TYR A 76 -2.20 -13.57 1.62
CA TYR A 76 -0.86 -13.39 1.06
C TYR A 76 -0.15 -12.19 1.69
N ASN A 77 1.15 -12.09 1.46
CA ASN A 77 1.94 -10.90 1.75
C ASN A 77 2.56 -10.42 0.43
N LEU A 78 2.01 -9.35 -0.10
CA LEU A 78 2.43 -8.78 -1.37
C LEU A 78 3.24 -7.51 -1.15
N HIS A 79 4.48 -7.53 -1.60
CA HIS A 79 5.36 -6.38 -1.71
C HIS A 79 5.48 -5.97 -3.18
N VAL A 80 5.10 -4.77 -3.54
CA VAL A 80 5.35 -4.20 -4.86
C VAL A 80 6.40 -3.11 -4.76
N ALA A 81 7.52 -3.33 -5.43
CA ALA A 81 8.55 -2.33 -5.61
C ALA A 81 8.36 -1.68 -6.99
N ILE A 82 7.97 -0.41 -7.01
CA ILE A 82 7.52 0.29 -8.22
C ILE A 82 8.33 1.55 -8.47
N ALA A 83 8.77 1.77 -9.71
CA ALA A 83 9.45 2.99 -10.08
C ALA A 83 8.46 4.18 -10.04
N PRO A 84 8.84 5.32 -9.42
CA PRO A 84 8.01 6.51 -9.43
C PRO A 84 7.78 7.01 -10.85
N THR A 85 6.51 7.18 -11.22
CA THR A 85 6.12 7.69 -12.52
C THR A 85 6.50 9.16 -12.70
N LYS A 86 6.72 9.60 -13.95
CA LYS A 86 6.97 11.02 -14.30
C LYS A 86 5.87 11.93 -13.73
N SER A 87 4.60 11.57 -13.93
CA SER A 87 3.46 12.24 -13.29
C SER A 87 3.15 11.57 -11.95
N MET A 88 3.26 12.31 -10.85
CA MET A 88 2.92 11.80 -9.51
C MET A 88 1.47 11.33 -9.40
N ASP A 89 0.53 11.95 -10.10
CA ASP A 89 -0.88 11.58 -10.04
C ASP A 89 -1.12 10.11 -10.45
N ARG A 90 -0.27 9.56 -11.34
CA ARG A 90 -0.32 8.15 -11.73
C ARG A 90 0.17 7.23 -10.61
N LEU A 91 1.28 7.60 -9.97
CA LEU A 91 1.76 6.84 -8.81
C LEU A 91 0.74 6.90 -7.67
N GLU A 92 0.14 8.05 -7.44
CA GLU A 92 -0.90 8.24 -6.43
C GLU A 92 -2.13 7.38 -6.71
N TRP A 93 -2.54 7.31 -7.98
CA TRP A 93 -3.62 6.42 -8.40
C TRP A 93 -3.28 4.93 -8.17
N PHE A 94 -2.04 4.52 -8.46
CA PHE A 94 -1.56 3.17 -8.11
C PHE A 94 -1.67 2.92 -6.60
N LEU A 95 -1.14 3.83 -5.78
CA LEU A 95 -1.15 3.70 -4.32
C LEU A 95 -2.58 3.54 -3.78
N GLU A 96 -3.50 4.37 -4.27
CA GLU A 96 -4.91 4.31 -3.90
C GLU A 96 -5.51 2.95 -4.26
N LYS A 97 -5.40 2.51 -5.51
CA LYS A 97 -6.05 1.27 -5.98
C LYS A 97 -5.38 0.00 -5.45
N ALA A 98 -4.06 0.00 -5.31
CA ALA A 98 -3.35 -1.12 -4.68
C ALA A 98 -3.79 -1.30 -3.21
N THR A 99 -3.96 -0.19 -2.48
CA THR A 99 -4.47 -0.22 -1.10
C THR A 99 -5.90 -0.73 -1.03
N GLU A 100 -6.77 -0.31 -1.95
CA GLU A 100 -8.17 -0.78 -2.03
C GLU A 100 -8.25 -2.29 -2.29
N ILE A 101 -7.45 -2.82 -3.22
CA ILE A 101 -7.44 -4.25 -3.57
C ILE A 101 -6.88 -5.07 -2.41
N GLY A 102 -5.74 -4.68 -1.87
CA GLY A 102 -5.03 -5.37 -0.79
C GLY A 102 -3.57 -5.60 -1.16
N ILE A 103 -2.71 -4.86 -0.51
CA ILE A 103 -1.25 -4.94 -0.63
C ILE A 103 -0.66 -4.75 0.76
N ASP A 104 0.49 -5.37 1.02
CA ASP A 104 1.13 -5.32 2.35
C ASP A 104 2.30 -4.35 2.40
N GLU A 105 3.02 -4.19 1.30
CA GLU A 105 4.23 -3.39 1.30
C GLU A 105 4.45 -2.72 -0.06
N ILE A 106 4.84 -1.44 -0.04
CA ILE A 106 5.15 -0.66 -1.24
C ILE A 106 6.49 0.01 -1.05
N THR A 107 7.39 -0.18 -2.03
CA THR A 107 8.71 0.47 -2.05
C THR A 107 8.90 1.23 -3.37
N PRO A 108 9.07 2.55 -3.34
CA PRO A 108 9.52 3.29 -4.52
C PRO A 108 10.95 2.87 -4.88
N ILE A 109 11.19 2.40 -6.11
CA ILE A 109 12.54 2.00 -6.57
C ILE A 109 13.08 2.96 -7.62
N ILE A 110 14.34 3.33 -7.48
CA ILE A 110 15.04 4.19 -8.45
C ILE A 110 15.88 3.31 -9.36
N THR A 111 15.48 3.26 -10.63
CA THR A 111 16.10 2.49 -11.70
C THR A 111 16.91 3.38 -12.61
N ASP A 112 17.68 2.79 -13.54
CA ASP A 112 18.49 3.52 -14.52
C ASP A 112 17.64 4.48 -15.36
N ASN A 113 16.45 4.04 -15.80
CA ASN A 113 15.52 4.79 -16.64
C ASN A 113 14.49 5.62 -15.85
N SER A 114 14.64 5.73 -14.54
CA SER A 114 13.74 6.56 -13.73
C SER A 114 13.94 8.05 -14.02
N GLU A 115 12.92 8.71 -14.60
CA GLU A 115 12.93 10.16 -14.75
C GLU A 115 12.79 10.88 -13.40
N ARG A 116 12.02 10.30 -12.49
CA ARG A 116 11.81 10.83 -11.14
C ARG A 116 12.66 10.05 -10.14
N LYS A 117 13.60 10.75 -9.49
CA LYS A 117 14.54 10.17 -8.51
C LYS A 117 14.20 10.53 -7.06
N MET A 118 13.18 11.33 -6.83
CA MET A 118 12.76 11.75 -5.49
C MET A 118 11.25 11.64 -5.34
N VAL A 119 10.83 11.15 -4.20
CA VAL A 119 9.43 11.00 -3.83
C VAL A 119 9.19 11.63 -2.46
N LYS A 120 8.10 12.38 -2.32
CA LYS A 120 7.70 12.96 -1.03
C LYS A 120 6.94 11.91 -0.22
N MET A 121 7.61 11.24 0.70
CA MET A 121 7.06 10.13 1.48
C MET A 121 5.80 10.53 2.25
N GLU A 122 5.78 11.70 2.90
CA GLU A 122 4.58 12.20 3.59
C GLU A 122 3.32 12.28 2.69
N ARG A 123 3.51 12.56 1.40
CA ARG A 123 2.40 12.61 0.43
C ARG A 123 1.89 11.22 0.11
N ILE A 124 2.80 10.27 -0.10
CA ILE A 124 2.47 8.86 -0.34
C ILE A 124 1.70 8.29 0.86
N GLU A 125 2.21 8.47 2.08
CA GLU A 125 1.57 8.00 3.30
C GLU A 125 0.15 8.54 3.46
N LYS A 126 -0.05 9.84 3.23
CA LYS A 126 -1.39 10.45 3.30
C LYS A 126 -2.38 9.83 2.31
N ILE A 127 -1.94 9.50 1.10
CA ILE A 127 -2.78 8.87 0.08
C ILE A 127 -3.17 7.45 0.52
N VAL A 128 -2.20 6.67 0.97
CA VAL A 128 -2.43 5.30 1.46
C VAL A 128 -3.36 5.29 2.65
N ILE A 129 -3.15 6.18 3.64
CA ILE A 129 -4.05 6.32 4.80
C ILE A 129 -5.48 6.69 4.35
N SER A 130 -5.61 7.62 3.39
CA SER A 130 -6.92 8.03 2.87
C SER A 130 -7.62 6.86 2.16
N ALA A 131 -6.91 6.13 1.32
CA ALA A 131 -7.42 4.96 0.59
C ALA A 131 -7.82 3.83 1.55
N ALA A 132 -6.99 3.55 2.56
CA ALA A 132 -7.27 2.54 3.58
C ALA A 132 -8.51 2.90 4.41
N LYS A 133 -8.65 4.16 4.84
CA LYS A 133 -9.85 4.65 5.55
C LYS A 133 -11.10 4.50 4.67
N GLN A 134 -11.02 4.88 3.39
CA GLN A 134 -12.15 4.82 2.45
C GLN A 134 -12.58 3.38 2.16
N SER A 135 -11.63 2.47 2.01
CA SER A 135 -11.87 1.05 1.73
C SER A 135 -12.06 0.19 2.99
N LEU A 136 -12.17 0.83 4.16
CA LEU A 136 -12.40 0.20 5.46
C LEU A 136 -11.36 -0.89 5.80
N LYS A 137 -10.10 -0.65 5.45
CA LYS A 137 -8.99 -1.54 5.82
C LYS A 137 -8.57 -1.28 7.27
N TYR A 138 -8.24 -2.34 7.99
CA TYR A 138 -7.69 -2.28 9.34
C TYR A 138 -6.19 -2.59 9.38
N HIS A 139 -5.68 -3.20 8.31
CA HIS A 139 -4.25 -3.41 8.05
C HIS A 139 -3.81 -2.49 6.92
N PHE A 140 -2.99 -1.51 7.25
CA PHE A 140 -2.47 -0.55 6.27
C PHE A 140 -1.18 -1.08 5.65
N PRO A 141 -0.95 -0.87 4.37
CA PRO A 141 0.31 -1.27 3.77
C PRO A 141 1.48 -0.45 4.34
N LYS A 142 2.58 -1.13 4.56
CA LYS A 142 3.85 -0.49 4.92
C LYS A 142 4.41 0.24 3.70
N ILE A 143 4.80 1.49 3.89
CA ILE A 143 5.48 2.28 2.87
C ILE A 143 6.94 2.41 3.27
N ASN A 144 7.83 1.93 2.42
CA ASN A 144 9.26 2.06 2.61
C ASN A 144 9.81 3.33 1.96
N ASP A 145 10.94 3.79 2.45
CA ASP A 145 11.72 4.84 1.80
C ASP A 145 12.14 4.40 0.40
N ALA A 146 12.36 5.38 -0.48
CA ALA A 146 12.83 5.11 -1.83
C ALA A 146 14.24 4.49 -1.79
N ILE A 147 14.42 3.37 -2.48
CA ILE A 147 15.68 2.63 -2.55
C ILE A 147 16.17 2.53 -3.99
N LYS A 148 17.47 2.41 -4.20
CA LYS A 148 18.03 2.12 -5.52
C LYS A 148 17.73 0.67 -5.89
N PHE A 149 17.37 0.44 -7.15
CA PHE A 149 17.10 -0.89 -7.67
C PHE A 149 18.17 -1.93 -7.29
N LYS A 150 19.45 -1.61 -7.52
CA LYS A 150 20.58 -2.50 -7.21
C LYS A 150 20.68 -2.88 -5.73
N ASP A 151 20.26 -2.00 -4.83
CA ASP A 151 20.33 -2.26 -3.40
C ASP A 151 19.19 -3.23 -3.02
N LEU A 152 17.97 -2.99 -3.53
CA LEU A 152 16.80 -3.83 -3.29
C LEU A 152 16.99 -5.28 -3.78
N ILE A 153 17.52 -5.49 -4.99
CA ILE A 153 17.66 -6.86 -5.53
C ILE A 153 18.67 -7.72 -4.77
N ASN A 154 19.56 -7.08 -4.01
CA ASN A 154 20.54 -7.76 -3.15
C ASN A 154 20.02 -8.05 -1.74
N GLU A 155 18.83 -7.54 -1.38
CA GLU A 155 18.21 -7.86 -0.10
C GLU A 155 17.72 -9.31 -0.09
N SER A 156 17.82 -9.93 1.09
CA SER A 156 17.28 -11.27 1.28
C SER A 156 15.75 -11.22 1.28
N PHE A 157 15.11 -12.04 0.47
CA PHE A 157 13.67 -12.17 0.44
C PHE A 157 13.27 -13.64 0.40
N MET A 158 12.44 -14.07 1.35
CA MET A 158 11.92 -15.44 1.41
C MET A 158 10.53 -15.50 0.74
N GLY A 159 10.48 -15.94 -0.50
CA GLY A 159 9.23 -16.01 -1.26
C GLY A 159 9.47 -16.00 -2.77
N ASN A 160 8.45 -15.69 -3.54
CA ASN A 160 8.56 -15.48 -4.98
C ASN A 160 9.09 -14.07 -5.26
N LYS A 161 10.17 -13.97 -6.02
CA LYS A 161 10.72 -12.71 -6.53
C LYS A 161 10.43 -12.61 -8.02
N CYS A 162 9.70 -11.60 -8.45
CA CYS A 162 9.26 -11.42 -9.82
C CYS A 162 9.67 -10.05 -10.36
N ILE A 163 9.99 -9.98 -11.66
CA ILE A 163 10.24 -8.74 -12.38
C ILE A 163 9.39 -8.71 -13.65
N ALA A 164 8.58 -7.64 -13.80
CA ALA A 164 7.78 -7.40 -15.00
C ALA A 164 8.51 -6.44 -15.95
N HIS A 165 8.80 -6.87 -17.17
CA HIS A 165 9.50 -6.08 -18.20
C HIS A 165 8.96 -6.36 -19.61
N CYS A 166 9.32 -5.53 -20.61
CA CYS A 166 8.82 -5.62 -21.96
C CYS A 166 9.79 -6.28 -22.97
N TYR A 167 11.03 -6.66 -22.57
CA TYR A 167 12.00 -7.29 -23.48
C TYR A 167 11.45 -8.57 -24.08
N ALA A 168 11.34 -8.63 -25.43
CA ALA A 168 10.77 -9.77 -26.12
C ALA A 168 11.73 -10.97 -26.16
N GLU A 169 13.03 -10.71 -26.11
CA GLU A 169 14.11 -11.70 -26.21
C GLU A 169 14.28 -12.51 -24.92
N ILE A 170 13.75 -12.04 -23.80
CA ILE A 170 13.82 -12.72 -22.51
C ILE A 170 12.50 -13.46 -22.29
N GLU A 171 12.61 -14.77 -22.07
CA GLU A 171 11.44 -15.59 -21.76
C GLU A 171 10.76 -15.14 -20.48
N LYS A 172 9.43 -15.03 -20.53
CA LYS A 172 8.59 -14.60 -19.41
C LYS A 172 7.54 -15.65 -19.09
N GLN A 173 7.34 -15.90 -17.82
CA GLN A 173 6.24 -16.73 -17.35
C GLN A 173 5.00 -15.86 -17.11
N ALA A 174 3.83 -16.33 -17.49
CA ALA A 174 2.60 -15.66 -17.08
C ALA A 174 2.46 -15.72 -15.54
N LEU A 175 2.16 -14.61 -14.89
CA LEU A 175 2.06 -14.58 -13.41
C LEU A 175 1.12 -15.66 -12.87
N LYS A 176 0.01 -15.94 -13.58
CA LYS A 176 -0.94 -17.00 -13.25
C LYS A 176 -0.37 -18.43 -13.31
N SER A 177 0.75 -18.62 -14.00
CA SER A 177 1.39 -19.94 -14.17
C SER A 177 2.48 -20.20 -13.13
N ILE A 178 2.80 -19.21 -12.32
CA ILE A 178 3.77 -19.33 -11.23
C ILE A 178 3.05 -19.91 -10.01
N ALA A 179 3.63 -20.94 -9.41
CA ALA A 179 3.17 -21.42 -8.10
C ALA A 179 3.52 -20.39 -7.03
N LEU A 180 2.64 -19.41 -6.85
CA LEU A 180 2.85 -18.33 -5.90
C LEU A 180 2.82 -18.88 -4.48
N LYS A 181 3.84 -18.51 -3.70
CA LYS A 181 3.88 -18.67 -2.25
C LYS A 181 3.13 -17.50 -1.61
N ASP A 182 2.93 -17.57 -0.30
CA ASP A 182 2.26 -16.49 0.43
C ASP A 182 3.05 -15.18 0.43
N ASN A 183 4.39 -15.22 0.34
CA ASN A 183 5.24 -14.03 0.24
C ASN A 183 5.68 -13.79 -1.20
N ILE A 184 5.39 -12.61 -1.72
CA ILE A 184 5.60 -12.26 -3.13
C ILE A 184 6.18 -10.85 -3.22
N LEU A 185 7.31 -10.70 -3.91
CA LEU A 185 7.90 -9.42 -4.29
C LEU A 185 7.80 -9.26 -5.81
N ILE A 186 7.20 -8.16 -6.27
CA ILE A 186 7.08 -7.85 -7.70
C ILE A 186 7.73 -6.49 -7.98
N LEU A 187 8.66 -6.47 -8.95
CA LEU A 187 9.29 -5.25 -9.45
C LEU A 187 8.54 -4.74 -10.68
N ILE A 188 8.19 -3.45 -10.66
CA ILE A 188 7.53 -2.73 -11.76
C ILE A 188 8.39 -1.54 -12.17
N GLY A 189 8.81 -1.52 -13.42
CA GLY A 189 9.70 -0.50 -14.00
C GLY A 189 9.01 0.84 -14.28
N PRO A 190 9.81 1.88 -14.61
CA PRO A 190 9.32 3.19 -15.04
C PRO A 190 8.74 3.11 -16.47
N GLU A 191 8.32 4.26 -17.01
CA GLU A 191 7.82 4.36 -18.39
C GLU A 191 8.86 3.92 -19.45
N GLY A 192 10.17 4.06 -19.15
CA GLY A 192 11.28 3.60 -19.98
C GLY A 192 11.69 2.15 -19.77
N ASP A 193 10.92 1.40 -18.97
CA ASP A 193 11.26 0.03 -18.55
C ASP A 193 12.54 -0.05 -17.70
N PHE A 194 12.88 -1.23 -17.22
CA PHE A 194 14.19 -1.53 -16.65
C PHE A 194 15.26 -1.53 -17.77
N SER A 195 16.51 -1.22 -17.44
CA SER A 195 17.62 -1.48 -18.38
C SER A 195 17.86 -2.99 -18.53
N LEU A 196 18.46 -3.42 -19.63
CA LEU A 196 18.78 -4.83 -19.84
C LEU A 196 19.67 -5.37 -18.71
N ASN A 197 20.64 -4.59 -18.27
CA ASN A 197 21.52 -4.95 -17.15
C ASN A 197 20.75 -5.13 -15.83
N GLU A 198 19.71 -4.31 -15.59
CA GLU A 198 18.86 -4.46 -14.41
C GLU A 198 18.06 -5.76 -14.47
N VAL A 199 17.50 -6.11 -15.64
CA VAL A 199 16.78 -7.37 -15.80
C VAL A 199 17.72 -8.56 -15.60
N GLU A 200 18.87 -8.59 -16.26
CA GLU A 200 19.86 -9.66 -16.12
C GLU A 200 20.36 -9.81 -14.68
N SER A 201 20.63 -8.69 -14.02
CA SER A 201 21.03 -8.69 -12.61
C SER A 201 19.94 -9.24 -11.69
N SER A 202 18.67 -8.93 -11.96
CA SER A 202 17.54 -9.50 -11.21
C SER A 202 17.48 -11.01 -11.37
N LEU A 203 17.61 -11.52 -12.62
CA LEU A 203 17.60 -12.96 -12.90
C LEU A 203 18.73 -13.67 -12.17
N ALA A 204 19.93 -13.09 -12.18
CA ALA A 204 21.08 -13.61 -11.45
C ALA A 204 20.85 -13.65 -9.91
N ASN A 205 20.00 -12.74 -9.41
CA ASN A 205 19.59 -12.70 -8.00
C ASN A 205 18.32 -13.52 -7.72
N GLY A 206 17.91 -14.40 -8.65
CA GLY A 206 16.80 -15.35 -8.45
C GLY A 206 15.40 -14.74 -8.62
N PHE A 207 15.26 -13.63 -9.32
CA PHE A 207 13.97 -13.15 -9.79
C PHE A 207 13.49 -13.95 -10.99
N THR A 208 12.19 -14.11 -11.11
CA THR A 208 11.54 -14.71 -12.28
C THR A 208 10.99 -13.60 -13.16
N SER A 209 11.32 -13.62 -14.46
CA SER A 209 10.69 -12.74 -15.44
C SER A 209 9.21 -13.09 -15.61
N ILE A 210 8.34 -12.09 -15.46
CA ILE A 210 6.88 -12.29 -15.57
C ILE A 210 6.26 -11.45 -16.68
N SER A 211 5.18 -12.00 -17.25
CA SER A 211 4.25 -11.29 -18.12
C SER A 211 2.94 -11.02 -17.38
N LEU A 212 2.47 -9.78 -17.50
CA LEU A 212 1.16 -9.34 -17.01
C LEU A 212 0.10 -9.32 -18.15
N GLY A 213 0.40 -9.92 -19.28
CA GLY A 213 -0.43 -9.96 -20.48
C GLY A 213 0.34 -9.51 -21.72
N GLU A 214 -0.32 -9.57 -22.89
CA GLU A 214 0.30 -9.26 -24.19
C GLU A 214 0.37 -7.76 -24.48
N SER A 215 -0.51 -6.97 -23.84
CA SER A 215 -0.59 -5.53 -24.05
C SER A 215 0.50 -4.79 -23.28
N ARG A 216 1.07 -3.76 -23.90
CA ARG A 216 1.97 -2.84 -23.22
C ARG A 216 1.18 -2.00 -22.20
N LEU A 217 1.45 -2.22 -20.94
CA LEU A 217 0.83 -1.49 -19.84
C LEU A 217 1.69 -0.29 -19.45
N ARG A 218 1.05 0.76 -18.92
CA ARG A 218 1.75 1.84 -18.21
C ARG A 218 2.20 1.34 -16.84
N THR A 219 3.18 1.98 -16.25
CA THR A 219 3.73 1.61 -14.93
C THR A 219 2.66 1.44 -13.86
N GLU A 220 1.79 2.44 -13.70
CA GLU A 220 0.69 2.38 -12.74
C GLU A 220 -0.31 1.26 -13.04
N THR A 221 -0.58 1.02 -14.33
CA THR A 221 -1.49 -0.05 -14.77
C THR A 221 -0.86 -1.43 -14.55
N ALA A 222 0.43 -1.58 -14.83
CA ALA A 222 1.17 -2.81 -14.57
C ALA A 222 1.17 -3.15 -13.07
N GLY A 223 1.40 -2.14 -12.22
CA GLY A 223 1.31 -2.30 -10.76
C GLY A 223 -0.06 -2.79 -10.31
N ILE A 224 -1.14 -2.17 -10.79
CA ILE A 224 -2.52 -2.59 -10.45
C ILE A 224 -2.82 -4.00 -10.99
N ALA A 225 -2.43 -4.29 -12.23
CA ALA A 225 -2.62 -5.63 -12.82
C ALA A 225 -1.91 -6.71 -11.99
N ALA A 226 -0.68 -6.44 -11.52
CA ALA A 226 0.07 -7.36 -10.67
C ALA A 226 -0.64 -7.58 -9.33
N VAL A 227 -1.03 -6.50 -8.63
CA VAL A 227 -1.74 -6.58 -7.34
C VAL A 227 -3.05 -7.37 -7.48
N HIS A 228 -3.85 -7.04 -8.51
CA HIS A 228 -5.13 -7.70 -8.73
C HIS A 228 -4.96 -9.18 -9.12
N ALA A 229 -3.98 -9.51 -9.97
CA ALA A 229 -3.69 -10.90 -10.34
C ALA A 229 -3.31 -11.73 -9.10
N VAL A 230 -2.43 -11.23 -8.22
CA VAL A 230 -2.08 -11.91 -6.96
C VAL A 230 -3.32 -12.10 -6.08
N SER A 231 -4.14 -11.07 -5.94
CA SER A 231 -5.39 -11.15 -5.16
C SER A 231 -6.33 -12.23 -5.69
N LEU A 232 -6.50 -12.36 -7.02
CA LEU A 232 -7.34 -13.39 -7.64
C LEU A 232 -6.78 -14.81 -7.49
N LEU A 233 -5.45 -14.95 -7.55
CA LEU A 233 -4.80 -16.26 -7.46
C LEU A 233 -4.79 -16.85 -6.03
N HIS A 234 -5.15 -16.05 -5.02
CA HIS A 234 -5.23 -16.45 -3.61
C HIS A 234 -6.67 -16.47 -3.07
N GLN A 235 -7.67 -16.34 -3.91
CA GLN A 235 -9.09 -16.54 -3.55
C GLN A 235 -9.45 -18.03 -3.65
#